data_ecb5e87b2661411eb37947c0358ebe80
#
_entry.id   ecb5e87b2661411eb37947c0358ebe80
#
_cell.length_a   1.000
_cell.length_b   1.000
_cell.length_c   1.000
_cell.angle_alpha   90.00
_cell.angle_beta   90.00
_cell.angle_gamma   90.00
#
_symmetry.space_group_name_H-M   'P 1'
#
loop_
_entity.id
_entity.type
_entity.pdbx_description
1 polymer ?
#
loop_
_entity_poly.entity_id
_entity_poly.type
_entity_poly.pdbx_seq_one_letter_code
_entity_poly.pdbx_strand_id
1 'polypeptide(L)'
;MIITETHLSVANGKDPASISGLTKDQARAYKGLMEFINSPYNENDYKRAVIGAAGVGKTYLLKAIIKNCDYTYSQIGLSAPSHKACRVLRDNLIGLPCKVNTVQSDFGLRLNFNVEDFDINKPPFDPRGSIKVDKFSLYIIDEASMINKGLLRFIEKYTKEYKVKIIYVGDDHQLAPVGENTSEAFKYVKSYKLKQIVRQEEDNPIRPLLDMLRKDIDNRTYEFLNFIIKHPEGFDKDFTKGYKVLNTQEFDNEVYKQFNDEAITRNTDFVRIIAYTNKAVGAWNKIVRNSIIKDANKSPITKNDLITSYVTIVDQFNDAII
;
A
#
# COMPACT_ATOMS: atom_id res chain seq x y z
N MET A 1 -1.89 30.47 3.76
CA MET A 1 -2.11 31.05 2.44
C MET A 1 -2.95 30.05 1.68
N ILE A 2 -4.23 30.31 1.57
CA ILE A 2 -5.21 29.46 0.85
C ILE A 2 -5.07 29.88 -0.63
N ILE A 3 -4.73 28.94 -1.49
CA ILE A 3 -4.69 29.17 -2.93
C ILE A 3 -6.14 29.21 -3.39
N THR A 4 -6.60 30.40 -3.79
CA THR A 4 -7.89 30.62 -4.42
C THR A 4 -7.95 29.92 -5.78
N GLU A 5 -9.12 29.41 -6.12
CA GLU A 5 -9.45 28.64 -7.31
C GLU A 5 -8.87 29.26 -8.59
N THR A 6 -7.99 28.52 -9.24
CA THR A 6 -7.67 28.73 -10.64
C THR A 6 -8.49 27.74 -11.45
N HIS A 7 -9.49 28.23 -12.21
CA HIS A 7 -10.20 27.44 -13.19
C HIS A 7 -9.24 27.04 -14.31
N LEU A 8 -8.81 25.77 -14.32
CA LEU A 8 -8.13 25.18 -15.45
C LEU A 8 -9.18 24.71 -16.47
N SER A 9 -8.98 25.10 -17.72
CA SER A 9 -9.84 24.75 -18.84
C SER A 9 -10.03 23.23 -18.98
N VAL A 10 -11.27 22.82 -19.20
CA VAL A 10 -11.69 21.43 -19.43
C VAL A 10 -11.10 20.95 -20.77
N ALA A 11 -9.89 20.39 -20.73
CA ALA A 11 -9.38 19.55 -21.81
C ALA A 11 -9.63 18.08 -21.41
N ASN A 12 -10.25 17.32 -22.32
CA ASN A 12 -10.45 15.87 -22.22
C ASN A 12 -11.62 15.32 -21.36
N GLY A 13 -12.71 16.07 -21.17
CA GLY A 13 -13.94 15.51 -20.56
C GLY A 13 -13.85 15.13 -19.09
N LYS A 14 -12.89 15.69 -18.35
CA LYS A 14 -12.74 15.51 -16.91
C LYS A 14 -13.28 16.72 -16.17
N ASP A 15 -14.10 16.50 -15.14
CA ASP A 15 -14.46 17.56 -14.21
C ASP A 15 -13.24 17.98 -13.40
N PRO A 16 -12.82 19.27 -13.45
CA PRO A 16 -11.68 19.73 -12.67
C PRO A 16 -11.95 19.54 -11.18
N ALA A 17 -11.02 18.89 -10.48
CA ALA A 17 -11.10 18.80 -9.03
C ALA A 17 -10.71 20.14 -8.44
N SER A 18 -11.49 20.64 -7.50
CA SER A 18 -11.07 21.76 -6.66
C SER A 18 -9.72 21.45 -6.02
N ILE A 19 -8.75 22.34 -6.21
CA ILE A 19 -7.43 22.28 -5.56
C ILE A 19 -7.50 22.92 -4.16
N SER A 20 -8.68 23.40 -3.77
CA SER A 20 -8.94 23.93 -2.44
C SER A 20 -8.78 22.82 -1.39
N GLY A 21 -8.02 23.09 -0.33
CA GLY A 21 -7.81 22.14 0.76
C GLY A 21 -6.49 21.34 0.71
N LEU A 22 -5.62 21.56 -0.27
CA LEU A 22 -4.28 21.00 -0.23
C LEU A 22 -3.42 21.67 0.85
N THR A 23 -2.70 20.86 1.62
CA THR A 23 -1.65 21.36 2.52
C THR A 23 -0.52 21.99 1.72
N LYS A 24 0.35 22.79 2.40
CA LYS A 24 1.51 23.40 1.73
C LYS A 24 2.40 22.38 1.02
N ASP A 25 2.62 21.22 1.66
CA ASP A 25 3.44 20.14 1.08
C ASP A 25 2.74 19.51 -0.12
N GLN A 26 1.43 19.25 -0.01
CA GLN A 26 0.63 18.72 -1.10
C GLN A 26 0.55 19.69 -2.28
N ALA A 27 0.35 20.99 -2.04
CA ALA A 27 0.30 22.02 -3.09
C ALA A 27 1.62 22.10 -3.85
N ARG A 28 2.76 22.06 -3.13
CA ARG A 28 4.09 22.02 -3.75
C ARG A 28 4.29 20.76 -4.60
N ALA A 29 3.90 19.60 -4.06
CA ALA A 29 3.96 18.32 -4.76
C ALA A 29 3.06 18.32 -6.00
N TYR A 30 1.82 18.78 -5.86
CA TYR A 30 0.86 18.90 -6.94
C TYR A 30 1.44 19.74 -8.10
N LYS A 31 1.91 20.95 -7.83
CA LYS A 31 2.51 21.83 -8.85
C LYS A 31 3.64 21.14 -9.60
N GLY A 32 4.62 20.58 -8.86
CA GLY A 32 5.78 19.97 -9.50
C GLY A 32 5.47 18.64 -10.21
N LEU A 33 4.44 17.89 -9.78
CA LEU A 33 3.98 16.70 -10.48
C LEU A 33 3.18 17.06 -11.74
N MET A 34 2.35 18.10 -11.72
CA MET A 34 1.65 18.57 -12.92
C MET A 34 2.62 19.11 -13.97
N GLU A 35 3.64 19.88 -13.56
CA GLU A 35 4.73 20.32 -14.46
C GLU A 35 5.45 19.12 -15.09
N PHE A 36 5.75 18.10 -14.29
CA PHE A 36 6.36 16.84 -14.76
C PHE A 36 5.46 16.08 -15.73
N ILE A 37 4.19 15.93 -15.40
CA ILE A 37 3.20 15.18 -16.21
C ILE A 37 3.01 15.86 -17.58
N ASN A 38 2.91 17.18 -17.60
CA ASN A 38 2.63 17.95 -18.81
C ASN A 38 3.89 18.25 -19.65
N SER A 39 5.10 18.02 -19.10
CA SER A 39 6.34 18.15 -19.89
C SER A 39 6.45 17.02 -20.93
N PRO A 40 7.22 17.18 -22.03
CA PRO A 40 7.57 16.06 -22.90
C PRO A 40 8.28 14.94 -22.15
N TYR A 41 8.16 13.69 -22.65
CA TYR A 41 8.93 12.57 -22.10
C TYR A 41 10.44 12.83 -22.24
N ASN A 42 11.17 12.58 -21.16
CA ASN A 42 12.62 12.66 -21.13
C ASN A 42 13.19 11.40 -20.49
N GLU A 43 13.98 10.65 -21.25
CA GLU A 43 14.57 9.37 -20.82
C GLU A 43 15.42 9.48 -19.54
N ASN A 44 16.04 10.63 -19.31
CA ASN A 44 16.85 10.86 -18.11
C ASN A 44 16.06 11.47 -16.94
N ASP A 45 14.79 11.85 -17.16
CA ASP A 45 13.95 12.51 -16.16
C ASP A 45 12.46 12.10 -16.31
N TYR A 46 12.17 10.79 -16.28
CA TYR A 46 10.83 10.23 -16.44
C TYR A 46 10.20 9.69 -15.15
N LYS A 47 10.87 9.92 -14.00
CA LYS A 47 10.46 9.37 -12.70
C LYS A 47 10.27 10.46 -11.65
N ARG A 48 9.25 10.32 -10.81
CA ARG A 48 9.01 11.14 -9.60
C ARG A 48 8.60 10.25 -8.44
N ALA A 49 8.75 10.76 -7.21
CA ALA A 49 8.26 10.08 -6.03
C ALA A 49 7.46 11.02 -5.12
N VAL A 50 6.42 10.47 -4.50
CA VAL A 50 5.65 11.08 -3.41
C VAL A 50 5.83 10.23 -2.17
N ILE A 51 6.47 10.78 -1.15
CA ILE A 51 6.86 10.05 0.06
C ILE A 51 6.17 10.68 1.26
N GLY A 52 5.61 9.85 2.12
CA GLY A 52 5.03 10.34 3.37
C GLY A 52 4.32 9.26 4.17
N ALA A 53 4.12 9.55 5.44
CA ALA A 53 3.44 8.68 6.39
C ALA A 53 2.00 8.33 6.00
N ALA A 54 1.40 7.37 6.69
CA ALA A 54 -0.05 7.19 6.63
C ALA A 54 -0.75 8.47 7.11
N GLY A 55 -1.86 8.85 6.46
CA GLY A 55 -2.65 10.01 6.87
C GLY A 55 -2.19 11.38 6.39
N VAL A 56 -1.06 11.49 5.65
CA VAL A 56 -0.62 12.76 5.05
C VAL A 56 -1.35 13.12 3.74
N GLY A 57 -2.33 12.32 3.33
CA GLY A 57 -3.16 12.59 2.15
C GLY A 57 -2.50 12.29 0.82
N LYS A 58 -1.62 11.30 0.72
CA LYS A 58 -1.03 10.84 -0.55
C LYS A 58 -2.10 10.53 -1.61
N THR A 59 -3.10 9.74 -1.25
CA THR A 59 -4.19 9.36 -2.15
C THR A 59 -5.08 10.52 -2.55
N TYR A 60 -5.28 11.50 -1.65
CA TYR A 60 -5.99 12.74 -1.97
C TYR A 60 -5.25 13.55 -3.03
N LEU A 61 -3.93 13.69 -2.88
CA LEU A 61 -3.07 14.33 -3.87
C LEU A 61 -3.13 13.60 -5.23
N LEU A 62 -3.05 12.26 -5.23
CA LEU A 62 -3.15 11.48 -6.46
C LEU A 62 -4.49 11.68 -7.15
N LYS A 63 -5.59 11.69 -6.39
CA LYS A 63 -6.94 11.95 -6.93
C LYS A 63 -7.02 13.31 -7.62
N ALA A 64 -6.43 14.34 -7.01
CA ALA A 64 -6.37 15.68 -7.61
C ALA A 64 -5.54 15.68 -8.90
N ILE A 65 -4.38 15.01 -8.93
CA ILE A 65 -3.53 14.90 -10.12
C ILE A 65 -4.25 14.18 -11.25
N ILE A 66 -4.82 12.99 -10.97
CA ILE A 66 -5.51 12.18 -11.97
C ILE A 66 -6.69 12.94 -12.60
N LYS A 67 -7.41 13.71 -11.81
CA LYS A 67 -8.53 14.51 -12.30
C LYS A 67 -8.11 15.69 -13.18
N ASN A 68 -6.97 16.30 -12.89
CA ASN A 68 -6.56 17.56 -13.52
C ASN A 68 -5.46 17.42 -14.59
N CYS A 69 -4.83 16.25 -14.73
CA CYS A 69 -3.82 16.06 -15.79
C CYS A 69 -4.47 15.91 -17.19
N ASP A 70 -3.71 16.21 -18.23
CA ASP A 70 -4.16 16.18 -19.62
C ASP A 70 -4.36 14.77 -20.20
N TYR A 71 -3.90 13.72 -19.52
CA TYR A 71 -4.10 12.35 -19.96
C TYR A 71 -5.51 11.86 -19.71
N THR A 72 -6.07 11.10 -20.65
CA THR A 72 -7.32 10.38 -20.45
C THR A 72 -7.16 9.30 -19.38
N TYR A 73 -8.24 8.85 -18.76
CA TYR A 73 -8.16 7.79 -17.74
C TYR A 73 -7.57 6.47 -18.26
N SER A 74 -7.73 6.18 -19.56
CA SER A 74 -7.15 4.99 -20.21
C SER A 74 -5.64 5.10 -20.42
N GLN A 75 -5.07 6.30 -20.42
CA GLN A 75 -3.64 6.55 -20.51
C GLN A 75 -2.94 6.56 -19.16
N ILE A 76 -3.70 6.40 -18.07
CA ILE A 76 -3.17 6.39 -16.71
C ILE A 76 -3.26 4.97 -16.16
N GLY A 77 -2.11 4.34 -15.94
CA GLY A 77 -2.01 3.08 -15.21
C GLY A 77 -1.90 3.33 -13.72
N LEU A 78 -2.72 2.64 -12.93
CA LEU A 78 -2.67 2.65 -11.47
C LEU A 78 -2.37 1.26 -10.96
N SER A 79 -1.40 1.13 -10.08
CA SER A 79 -1.00 -0.17 -9.58
C SER A 79 -0.50 -0.15 -8.14
N ALA A 80 -0.42 -1.34 -7.56
CA ALA A 80 0.24 -1.59 -6.30
C ALA A 80 0.88 -2.98 -6.30
N PRO A 81 1.86 -3.28 -5.43
CA PRO A 81 2.55 -4.56 -5.41
C PRO A 81 1.70 -5.76 -4.95
N SER A 82 0.56 -5.53 -4.30
CA SER A 82 -0.30 -6.60 -3.79
C SER A 82 -1.78 -6.38 -4.12
N HIS A 83 -2.55 -7.47 -4.22
CA HIS A 83 -4.00 -7.41 -4.44
C HIS A 83 -4.73 -6.62 -3.34
N LYS A 84 -4.30 -6.75 -2.08
CA LYS A 84 -4.87 -5.98 -0.97
C LYS A 84 -4.65 -4.48 -1.15
N ALA A 85 -3.43 -4.07 -1.50
CA ALA A 85 -3.12 -2.67 -1.76
C ALA A 85 -3.91 -2.13 -2.97
N CYS A 86 -4.06 -2.94 -4.04
CA CYS A 86 -4.90 -2.59 -5.19
C CYS A 86 -6.36 -2.37 -4.79
N ARG A 87 -6.92 -3.21 -3.90
CA ARG A 87 -8.29 -3.04 -3.40
C ARG A 87 -8.42 -1.73 -2.64
N VAL A 88 -7.52 -1.46 -1.69
CA VAL A 88 -7.52 -0.21 -0.92
C VAL A 88 -7.37 1.01 -1.83
N LEU A 89 -6.48 0.94 -2.83
CA LEU A 89 -6.29 2.03 -3.79
C LEU A 89 -7.56 2.26 -4.61
N ARG A 90 -8.22 1.20 -5.07
CA ARG A 90 -9.49 1.26 -5.83
C ARG A 90 -10.60 1.88 -4.99
N ASP A 91 -10.76 1.45 -3.74
CA ASP A 91 -11.77 1.96 -2.82
C ASP A 91 -11.54 3.46 -2.53
N ASN A 92 -10.30 3.87 -2.37
CA ASN A 92 -9.95 5.28 -2.15
C ASN A 92 -10.14 6.16 -3.40
N LEU A 93 -10.12 5.58 -4.60
CA LEU A 93 -10.29 6.28 -5.88
C LEU A 93 -11.68 6.09 -6.48
N ILE A 94 -12.67 5.67 -5.69
CA ILE A 94 -14.06 5.55 -6.13
C ILE A 94 -14.50 6.82 -6.86
N GLY A 95 -15.18 6.63 -8.01
CA GLY A 95 -15.62 7.70 -8.89
C GLY A 95 -14.60 8.12 -9.97
N LEU A 96 -13.42 7.50 -10.01
CA LEU A 96 -12.49 7.62 -11.12
C LEU A 96 -12.52 6.34 -11.98
N PRO A 97 -12.75 6.42 -13.29
CA PRO A 97 -12.83 5.25 -14.18
C PRO A 97 -11.43 4.72 -14.55
N CYS A 98 -10.51 4.70 -13.60
CA CYS A 98 -9.17 4.16 -13.77
C CYS A 98 -9.14 2.68 -13.36
N LYS A 99 -8.48 1.85 -14.17
CA LYS A 99 -8.23 0.45 -13.80
C LYS A 99 -7.06 0.37 -12.83
N VAL A 100 -7.26 -0.37 -11.74
CA VAL A 100 -6.20 -0.63 -10.75
C VAL A 100 -5.84 -2.11 -10.81
N ASN A 101 -4.60 -2.41 -11.14
CA ASN A 101 -4.06 -3.76 -11.25
C ASN A 101 -2.85 -3.94 -10.31
N THR A 102 -2.40 -5.19 -10.11
CA THR A 102 -1.08 -5.39 -9.52
C THR A 102 0.00 -5.03 -10.54
N VAL A 103 1.14 -4.53 -10.04
CA VAL A 103 2.32 -4.25 -10.88
C VAL A 103 2.67 -5.46 -11.73
N GLN A 104 2.68 -6.66 -11.12
CA GLN A 104 2.97 -7.91 -11.81
C GLN A 104 2.02 -8.18 -12.98
N SER A 105 0.72 -7.93 -12.79
CA SER A 105 -0.28 -8.11 -13.85
C SER A 105 -0.05 -7.17 -15.04
N ASP A 106 0.33 -5.92 -14.79
CA ASP A 106 0.54 -4.93 -15.85
C ASP A 106 1.82 -5.18 -16.64
N PHE A 107 2.82 -5.80 -16.01
CA PHE A 107 4.05 -6.20 -16.66
C PHE A 107 4.05 -7.66 -17.16
N GLY A 108 2.90 -8.34 -17.12
CA GLY A 108 2.78 -9.73 -17.56
C GLY A 108 3.61 -10.72 -16.75
N LEU A 109 3.94 -10.39 -15.50
CA LEU A 109 4.77 -11.21 -14.63
C LEU A 109 3.89 -12.18 -13.82
N ARG A 110 4.31 -13.43 -13.74
CA ARG A 110 3.73 -14.42 -12.82
C ARG A 110 4.75 -14.79 -11.77
N LEU A 111 4.29 -14.94 -10.53
CA LEU A 111 5.13 -15.48 -9.47
C LEU A 111 5.52 -16.92 -9.84
N ASN A 112 6.81 -17.20 -9.85
CA ASN A 112 7.32 -18.53 -10.03
C ASN A 112 7.31 -19.25 -8.68
N PHE A 113 6.16 -19.81 -8.29
CA PHE A 113 6.05 -20.63 -7.10
C PHE A 113 6.37 -22.09 -7.44
N ASN A 114 7.64 -22.46 -7.32
CA ASN A 114 7.97 -23.72 -6.70
C ASN A 114 8.38 -23.40 -5.25
N VAL A 115 7.49 -23.65 -4.31
CA VAL A 115 7.73 -23.42 -2.88
C VAL A 115 8.93 -24.20 -2.34
N GLU A 116 9.32 -25.27 -3.04
CA GLU A 116 10.46 -26.12 -2.74
C GLU A 116 11.81 -25.59 -3.25
N ASP A 117 11.78 -24.67 -4.25
CA ASP A 117 12.95 -24.11 -4.92
C ASP A 117 13.08 -22.59 -4.73
N PHE A 118 12.81 -22.07 -3.53
CA PHE A 118 13.05 -20.66 -3.24
C PHE A 118 14.56 -20.37 -3.27
N ASP A 119 15.07 -20.12 -4.44
CA ASP A 119 16.43 -19.64 -4.65
C ASP A 119 16.39 -18.11 -4.67
N ILE A 120 16.99 -17.49 -3.66
CA ILE A 120 17.10 -16.04 -3.52
C ILE A 120 17.80 -15.36 -4.72
N ASN A 121 18.52 -16.15 -5.53
CA ASN A 121 19.26 -15.68 -6.70
C ASN A 121 18.47 -15.82 -8.00
N LYS A 122 17.33 -16.54 -8.01
CA LYS A 122 16.45 -16.62 -9.17
C LYS A 122 15.42 -15.49 -9.10
N PRO A 123 15.16 -14.79 -10.22
CA PRO A 123 14.10 -13.79 -10.25
C PRO A 123 12.78 -14.46 -9.88
N PRO A 124 12.04 -13.95 -8.86
CA PRO A 124 10.80 -14.58 -8.40
C PRO A 124 9.65 -14.47 -9.39
N PHE A 125 9.90 -13.94 -10.59
CA PHE A 125 8.88 -13.66 -11.59
C PHE A 125 9.32 -14.16 -12.97
N ASP A 126 8.42 -14.88 -13.63
CA ASP A 126 8.56 -15.26 -15.04
C ASP A 126 7.70 -14.34 -15.93
N PRO A 127 8.23 -13.80 -17.02
CA PRO A 127 7.46 -13.10 -18.04
C PRO A 127 6.63 -14.12 -18.83
N ARG A 128 5.36 -14.32 -18.46
CA ARG A 128 4.45 -15.27 -19.12
C ARG A 128 3.20 -14.63 -19.68
N GLY A 129 3.02 -13.32 -19.50
CA GLY A 129 1.84 -12.59 -19.92
C GLY A 129 2.13 -11.46 -20.89
N SER A 130 1.08 -10.87 -21.44
CA SER A 130 1.21 -9.66 -22.25
C SER A 130 1.50 -8.45 -21.37
N ILE A 131 2.44 -7.63 -21.80
CA ILE A 131 2.72 -6.33 -21.20
C ILE A 131 1.57 -5.40 -21.56
N LYS A 132 1.02 -4.69 -20.56
CA LYS A 132 -0.08 -3.74 -20.72
C LYS A 132 0.38 -2.29 -20.56
N VAL A 133 1.61 -2.09 -20.13
CA VAL A 133 2.19 -0.78 -19.81
C VAL A 133 2.38 0.07 -21.07
N ASP A 134 2.49 -0.54 -22.23
CA ASP A 134 2.54 0.10 -23.55
C ASP A 134 1.36 1.03 -23.86
N LYS A 135 0.22 0.84 -23.17
CA LYS A 135 -1.00 1.64 -23.33
C LYS A 135 -1.01 2.93 -22.51
N PHE A 136 -0.08 3.07 -21.56
CA PHE A 136 -0.07 4.18 -20.62
C PHE A 136 0.92 5.26 -21.06
N SER A 137 0.60 6.50 -20.73
CA SER A 137 1.52 7.65 -20.80
C SER A 137 2.04 8.01 -19.41
N LEU A 138 1.23 7.70 -18.37
CA LEU A 138 1.57 7.88 -16.97
C LEU A 138 1.28 6.59 -16.20
N TYR A 139 2.23 6.13 -15.40
CA TYR A 139 2.10 4.97 -14.56
C TYR A 139 2.36 5.34 -13.09
N ILE A 140 1.37 5.12 -12.25
CA ILE A 140 1.43 5.45 -10.83
C ILE A 140 1.44 4.15 -10.02
N ILE A 141 2.44 4.01 -9.16
CA ILE A 141 2.60 2.84 -8.31
C ILE A 141 2.48 3.25 -6.85
N ASP A 142 1.40 2.83 -6.20
CA ASP A 142 1.22 3.00 -4.75
C ASP A 142 1.92 1.88 -3.98
N GLU A 143 2.21 2.11 -2.70
CA GLU A 143 2.99 1.21 -1.82
C GLU A 143 4.34 0.80 -2.43
N ALA A 144 5.01 1.74 -3.11
CA ALA A 144 6.27 1.48 -3.82
C ALA A 144 7.44 1.08 -2.90
N SER A 145 7.33 1.26 -1.59
CA SER A 145 8.27 0.73 -0.59
C SER A 145 8.44 -0.79 -0.64
N MET A 146 7.42 -1.52 -1.14
CA MET A 146 7.44 -2.97 -1.28
C MET A 146 8.09 -3.48 -2.58
N ILE A 147 8.52 -2.60 -3.47
CA ILE A 147 9.13 -2.97 -4.77
C ILE A 147 10.58 -3.37 -4.52
N ASN A 148 10.89 -4.65 -4.80
CA ASN A 148 12.27 -5.14 -4.76
C ASN A 148 13.06 -4.77 -6.02
N LYS A 149 14.40 -4.91 -5.95
CA LYS A 149 15.30 -4.57 -7.07
C LYS A 149 14.98 -5.29 -8.36
N GLY A 150 14.58 -6.55 -8.29
CA GLY A 150 14.23 -7.35 -9.47
C GLY A 150 13.02 -6.75 -10.18
N LEU A 151 11.94 -6.51 -9.45
CA LEU A 151 10.72 -5.91 -9.99
C LEU A 151 10.96 -4.47 -10.47
N LEU A 152 11.76 -3.69 -9.75
CA LEU A 152 12.11 -2.32 -10.14
C LEU A 152 12.82 -2.28 -11.51
N ARG A 153 13.77 -3.20 -11.74
CA ARG A 153 14.45 -3.29 -13.04
C ARG A 153 13.49 -3.60 -14.19
N PHE A 154 12.51 -4.47 -13.98
CA PHE A 154 11.45 -4.72 -14.96
C PHE A 154 10.62 -3.48 -15.23
N ILE A 155 10.16 -2.80 -14.18
CA ILE A 155 9.38 -1.57 -14.30
C ILE A 155 10.16 -0.54 -15.11
N GLU A 156 11.40 -0.24 -14.73
CA GLU A 156 12.21 0.78 -15.38
C GLU A 156 12.55 0.44 -16.83
N LYS A 157 12.85 -0.85 -17.12
CA LYS A 157 13.11 -1.29 -18.49
C LYS A 157 11.94 -0.98 -19.42
N TYR A 158 10.75 -1.46 -19.09
CA TYR A 158 9.61 -1.35 -20.00
C TYR A 158 8.98 0.04 -20.02
N THR A 159 8.95 0.74 -18.90
CA THR A 159 8.47 2.12 -18.88
C THR A 159 9.38 3.05 -19.69
N LYS A 160 10.69 2.79 -19.72
CA LYS A 160 11.64 3.51 -20.56
C LYS A 160 11.45 3.15 -22.05
N GLU A 161 11.29 1.85 -22.36
CA GLU A 161 11.06 1.35 -23.72
C GLU A 161 9.79 1.95 -24.33
N TYR A 162 8.69 2.00 -23.56
CA TYR A 162 7.41 2.55 -24.03
C TYR A 162 7.22 4.05 -23.76
N LYS A 163 8.25 4.74 -23.28
CA LYS A 163 8.23 6.18 -22.97
C LYS A 163 7.13 6.59 -22.00
N VAL A 164 6.93 5.77 -20.93
CA VAL A 164 5.92 5.98 -19.89
C VAL A 164 6.55 6.72 -18.72
N LYS A 165 5.93 7.79 -18.25
CA LYS A 165 6.33 8.50 -17.02
C LYS A 165 5.88 7.73 -15.80
N ILE A 166 6.68 7.73 -14.73
CA ILE A 166 6.37 7.00 -13.49
C ILE A 166 6.27 7.95 -12.31
N ILE A 167 5.28 7.69 -11.45
CA ILE A 167 5.19 8.27 -10.10
C ILE A 167 5.15 7.13 -9.10
N TYR A 168 6.19 7.03 -8.27
CA TYR A 168 6.24 6.13 -7.13
C TYR A 168 5.60 6.81 -5.92
N VAL A 169 4.70 6.14 -5.24
CA VAL A 169 4.02 6.65 -4.04
C VAL A 169 4.22 5.66 -2.91
N GLY A 170 4.53 6.14 -1.71
CA GLY A 170 4.71 5.24 -0.57
C GLY A 170 5.25 5.94 0.66
N ASP A 171 5.83 5.15 1.53
CA ASP A 171 6.38 5.57 2.82
C ASP A 171 7.78 4.97 2.97
N ASP A 172 8.80 5.82 3.07
CA ASP A 172 10.20 5.41 3.18
C ASP A 172 10.58 4.82 4.55
N HIS A 173 9.65 4.86 5.53
CA HIS A 173 9.79 4.24 6.85
C HIS A 173 9.02 2.91 6.98
N GLN A 174 8.25 2.51 5.98
CA GLN A 174 7.64 1.19 5.96
C GLN A 174 8.66 0.08 5.69
N LEU A 175 8.25 -1.16 5.94
CA LEU A 175 9.10 -2.32 5.72
C LEU A 175 9.64 -2.34 4.29
N ALA A 176 10.95 -2.52 4.20
CA ALA A 176 11.63 -2.75 2.93
C ALA A 176 11.18 -4.10 2.31
N PRO A 177 11.42 -4.31 1.01
CA PRO A 177 11.21 -5.60 0.38
C PRO A 177 11.98 -6.71 1.08
N VAL A 178 11.44 -7.92 1.05
CA VAL A 178 12.08 -9.09 1.68
C VAL A 178 13.52 -9.28 1.15
N GLY A 179 14.48 -9.35 2.07
CA GLY A 179 15.89 -9.49 1.75
C GLY A 179 16.61 -8.19 1.36
N GLU A 180 15.96 -7.05 1.46
CA GLU A 180 16.56 -5.74 1.20
C GLU A 180 16.45 -4.82 2.42
N ASN A 181 17.44 -3.93 2.59
CA ASN A 181 17.43 -2.98 3.72
C ASN A 181 16.54 -1.76 3.46
N THR A 182 16.36 -1.39 2.18
CA THR A 182 15.54 -0.26 1.73
C THR A 182 15.04 -0.50 0.32
N SER A 183 13.84 -0.02 -0.02
CA SER A 183 13.40 -0.02 -1.42
C SER A 183 14.24 0.97 -2.25
N GLU A 184 14.67 0.53 -3.43
CA GLU A 184 15.38 1.42 -4.36
C GLU A 184 14.43 2.31 -5.18
N ALA A 185 13.11 2.07 -5.11
CA ALA A 185 12.13 2.86 -5.86
C ALA A 185 12.16 4.37 -5.55
N PHE A 186 12.64 4.73 -4.36
CA PHE A 186 12.77 6.14 -3.95
C PHE A 186 14.18 6.71 -4.10
N LYS A 187 15.16 5.87 -4.49
CA LYS A 187 16.54 6.32 -4.70
C LYS A 187 16.71 6.97 -6.07
N TYR A 188 17.51 8.00 -6.13
CA TYR A 188 17.85 8.70 -7.38
C TYR A 188 16.62 9.21 -8.16
N VAL A 189 15.55 9.54 -7.43
CA VAL A 189 14.29 10.06 -7.97
C VAL A 189 13.97 11.39 -7.31
N LYS A 190 13.59 12.40 -8.09
CA LYS A 190 13.10 13.65 -7.53
C LYS A 190 11.83 13.39 -6.74
N SER A 191 11.88 13.63 -5.44
CA SER A 191 10.83 13.27 -4.50
C SER A 191 10.15 14.48 -3.86
N TYR A 192 8.87 14.33 -3.56
CA TYR A 192 8.07 15.29 -2.80
C TYR A 192 7.69 14.63 -1.46
N LYS A 193 8.23 15.14 -0.36
CA LYS A 193 7.93 14.64 0.99
C LYS A 193 6.73 15.38 1.55
N LEU A 194 5.67 14.62 1.89
CA LEU A 194 4.48 15.09 2.58
C LEU A 194 4.65 14.83 4.07
N LYS A 195 4.70 15.90 4.85
CA LYS A 195 4.93 15.84 6.30
C LYS A 195 3.68 16.17 7.12
N GLN A 196 2.83 17.06 6.57
CA GLN A 196 1.66 17.54 7.28
C GLN A 196 0.57 16.46 7.28
N ILE A 197 0.17 16.03 8.47
CA ILE A 197 -0.89 15.04 8.64
C ILE A 197 -2.25 15.74 8.50
N VAL A 198 -3.15 15.15 7.71
CA VAL A 198 -4.45 15.75 7.35
C VAL A 198 -5.62 15.03 8.03
N ARG A 199 -5.43 13.75 8.46
CA ARG A 199 -6.48 13.01 9.14
C ARG A 199 -6.73 13.59 10.54
N GLN A 200 -8.00 13.86 10.84
CA GLN A 200 -8.52 14.23 12.17
C GLN A 200 -8.48 13.02 13.12
N GLU A 201 -7.31 12.62 13.54
CA GLU A 201 -7.11 11.61 14.58
C GLU A 201 -6.14 12.15 15.63
N GLU A 202 -6.30 13.42 16.00
CA GLU A 202 -5.43 14.08 16.97
C GLU A 202 -5.45 13.37 18.34
N ASP A 203 -6.57 12.72 18.68
CA ASP A 203 -6.76 12.03 19.95
C ASP A 203 -6.39 10.53 19.94
N ASN A 204 -5.79 10.00 18.85
CA ASN A 204 -5.43 8.59 18.82
C ASN A 204 -4.08 8.34 19.53
N PRO A 205 -4.07 7.62 20.68
CA PRO A 205 -2.86 7.37 21.48
C PRO A 205 -1.76 6.55 20.76
N ILE A 206 -2.10 5.86 19.67
CA ILE A 206 -1.13 5.11 18.87
C ILE A 206 -0.24 6.05 18.04
N ARG A 207 -0.73 7.23 17.69
CA ARG A 207 -0.03 8.16 16.81
C ARG A 207 1.31 8.65 17.37
N PRO A 208 1.42 9.12 18.61
CA PRO A 208 2.72 9.48 19.19
C PRO A 208 3.72 8.34 19.17
N LEU A 209 3.24 7.08 19.32
CA LEU A 209 4.07 5.89 19.25
C LEU A 209 4.65 5.67 17.84
N LEU A 210 3.84 5.89 16.81
CA LEU A 210 4.30 5.78 15.42
C LEU A 210 5.32 6.87 15.08
N ASP A 211 5.14 8.09 15.57
CA ASP A 211 6.08 9.19 15.39
C ASP A 211 7.41 8.92 16.13
N MET A 212 7.35 8.29 17.30
CA MET A 212 8.52 7.88 18.07
C MET A 212 9.28 6.76 17.33
N LEU A 213 8.59 5.75 16.83
CA LEU A 213 9.19 4.68 16.02
C LEU A 213 9.89 5.23 14.77
N ARG A 214 9.31 6.22 14.09
CA ARG A 214 9.96 6.88 12.94
C ARG A 214 11.24 7.57 13.34
N LYS A 215 11.22 8.31 14.45
CA LYS A 215 12.42 8.96 14.98
C LYS A 215 13.49 7.94 15.38
N ASP A 216 13.09 6.83 15.98
CA ASP A 216 14.00 5.74 16.34
C ASP A 216 14.67 5.13 15.10
N ILE A 217 13.93 4.94 14.00
CA ILE A 217 14.48 4.46 12.73
C ILE A 217 15.50 5.47 12.17
N ASP A 218 15.15 6.76 12.14
CA ASP A 218 16.01 7.82 11.61
C ASP A 218 17.29 8.00 12.44
N ASN A 219 17.16 7.97 13.77
CA ASN A 219 18.24 8.25 14.71
C ASN A 219 18.95 7.00 15.22
N ARG A 220 18.45 5.80 14.91
CA ARG A 220 18.92 4.51 15.44
C ARG A 220 18.87 4.47 16.96
N THR A 221 17.76 4.91 17.54
CA THR A 221 17.47 4.93 18.97
C THR A 221 16.42 3.89 19.34
N TYR A 222 16.10 3.76 20.62
CA TYR A 222 15.12 2.81 21.16
C TYR A 222 14.15 3.52 22.13
N GLU A 223 13.83 4.77 21.88
CA GLU A 223 12.96 5.58 22.75
C GLU A 223 11.55 5.00 22.86
N PHE A 224 11.03 4.44 21.75
CA PHE A 224 9.75 3.75 21.74
C PHE A 224 9.69 2.59 22.75
N LEU A 225 10.70 1.71 22.76
CA LEU A 225 10.74 0.57 23.68
C LEU A 225 10.79 1.04 25.15
N ASN A 226 11.62 2.04 25.43
CA ASN A 226 11.69 2.63 26.76
C ASN A 226 10.37 3.28 27.19
N PHE A 227 9.65 3.89 26.25
CA PHE A 227 8.38 4.51 26.50
C PHE A 227 7.29 3.48 26.83
N ILE A 228 7.11 2.43 26.01
CA ILE A 228 6.04 1.44 26.22
C ILE A 228 6.27 0.58 27.48
N ILE A 229 7.53 0.39 27.91
CA ILE A 229 7.83 -0.27 29.19
C ILE A 229 7.34 0.57 30.39
N LYS A 230 7.50 1.88 30.31
CA LYS A 230 7.05 2.81 31.36
C LYS A 230 5.54 3.12 31.28
N HIS A 231 4.98 3.05 30.09
CA HIS A 231 3.58 3.35 29.80
C HIS A 231 2.98 2.14 29.02
N PRO A 232 2.64 1.04 29.72
CA PRO A 232 2.23 -0.20 29.07
C PRO A 232 0.84 -0.13 28.43
N GLU A 233 0.09 0.92 28.68
CA GLU A 233 -1.23 1.14 28.05
C GLU A 233 -1.49 2.61 27.84
N GLY A 234 -2.34 2.91 26.86
CA GLY A 234 -2.84 4.25 26.59
C GLY A 234 -4.09 4.19 25.74
N PHE A 235 -5.15 4.90 26.18
CA PHE A 235 -6.44 4.93 25.51
C PHE A 235 -6.91 6.36 25.32
N ASP A 236 -7.78 6.57 24.34
CA ASP A 236 -8.55 7.80 24.19
C ASP A 236 -9.59 7.92 25.31
N LYS A 237 -10.27 9.06 25.37
CA LYS A 237 -11.25 9.35 26.43
C LYS A 237 -12.42 8.37 26.47
N ASP A 238 -12.78 7.82 25.32
CA ASP A 238 -13.92 6.94 25.14
C ASP A 238 -13.52 5.44 25.15
N PHE A 239 -12.25 5.14 25.37
CA PHE A 239 -11.70 3.78 25.32
C PHE A 239 -11.95 3.04 24.00
N THR A 240 -12.13 3.78 22.90
CA THR A 240 -12.38 3.23 21.56
C THR A 240 -11.11 3.01 20.77
N LYS A 241 -10.04 3.74 21.11
CA LYS A 241 -8.73 3.67 20.45
C LYS A 241 -7.64 3.64 21.50
N GLY A 242 -6.61 2.88 21.25
CA GLY A 242 -5.49 2.81 22.19
C GLY A 242 -4.54 1.66 21.91
N TYR A 243 -3.68 1.43 22.87
CA TYR A 243 -2.75 0.30 22.89
C TYR A 243 -2.62 -0.26 24.30
N LYS A 244 -2.25 -1.53 24.36
CA LYS A 244 -1.90 -2.22 25.60
C LYS A 244 -0.79 -3.21 25.33
N VAL A 245 0.24 -3.19 26.17
CA VAL A 245 1.31 -4.18 26.20
C VAL A 245 0.85 -5.34 27.06
N LEU A 246 0.87 -6.53 26.52
CA LEU A 246 0.39 -7.75 27.19
C LEU A 246 1.54 -8.73 27.36
N ASN A 247 1.56 -9.50 28.45
CA ASN A 247 2.39 -10.68 28.54
C ASN A 247 1.80 -11.82 27.66
N THR A 248 2.54 -12.91 27.49
CA THR A 248 2.13 -14.00 26.59
C THR A 248 0.76 -14.58 26.92
N GLN A 249 0.48 -14.83 28.22
CA GLN A 249 -0.80 -15.42 28.63
C GLN A 249 -1.97 -14.45 28.45
N GLU A 250 -1.79 -13.19 28.75
CA GLU A 250 -2.79 -12.15 28.51
C GLU A 250 -3.07 -11.98 27.03
N PHE A 251 -2.01 -12.02 26.19
CA PHE A 251 -2.15 -11.95 24.74
C PHE A 251 -2.93 -13.14 24.18
N ASP A 252 -2.63 -14.37 24.62
CA ASP A 252 -3.35 -15.57 24.21
C ASP A 252 -4.84 -15.46 24.57
N ASN A 253 -5.15 -15.01 25.79
CA ASN A 253 -6.53 -14.82 26.23
C ASN A 253 -7.26 -13.76 25.39
N GLU A 254 -6.60 -12.65 25.08
CA GLU A 254 -7.19 -11.61 24.24
C GLU A 254 -7.40 -12.10 22.79
N VAL A 255 -6.47 -12.85 22.23
CA VAL A 255 -6.63 -13.49 20.91
C VAL A 255 -7.89 -14.38 20.89
N TYR A 256 -8.04 -15.28 21.86
CA TYR A 256 -9.23 -16.15 21.92
C TYR A 256 -10.52 -15.35 22.04
N LYS A 257 -10.55 -14.30 22.87
CA LYS A 257 -11.70 -13.43 23.05
C LYS A 257 -12.08 -12.74 21.74
N GLN A 258 -11.12 -12.09 21.09
CA GLN A 258 -11.36 -11.29 19.89
C GLN A 258 -11.73 -12.14 18.68
N PHE A 259 -11.12 -13.31 18.49
CA PHE A 259 -11.44 -14.20 17.37
C PHE A 259 -12.73 -15.00 17.56
N ASN A 260 -13.29 -15.07 18.78
CA ASN A 260 -14.62 -15.64 19.04
C ASN A 260 -15.73 -14.58 19.03
N ASP A 261 -15.43 -13.32 18.74
CA ASP A 261 -16.43 -12.27 18.61
C ASP A 261 -17.22 -12.45 17.30
N GLU A 262 -18.54 -12.32 17.37
CA GLU A 262 -19.42 -12.41 16.20
C GLU A 262 -19.12 -11.35 15.12
N ALA A 263 -18.49 -10.24 15.48
CA ALA A 263 -18.09 -9.19 14.54
C ALA A 263 -17.17 -9.72 13.44
N ILE A 264 -16.36 -10.77 13.69
CA ILE A 264 -15.52 -11.42 12.68
C ILE A 264 -16.33 -11.99 11.53
N THR A 265 -17.51 -12.53 11.79
CA THR A 265 -18.37 -13.12 10.75
C THR A 265 -18.91 -12.06 9.79
N ARG A 266 -19.01 -10.80 10.25
CA ARG A 266 -19.50 -9.66 9.48
C ARG A 266 -18.36 -8.87 8.82
N ASN A 267 -17.20 -8.85 9.46
CA ASN A 267 -16.02 -8.14 8.97
C ASN A 267 -14.76 -8.96 9.26
N THR A 268 -14.21 -9.58 8.23
CA THR A 268 -12.96 -10.37 8.32
C THR A 268 -11.72 -9.54 8.66
N ASP A 269 -11.82 -8.22 8.57
CA ASP A 269 -10.76 -7.28 8.97
C ASP A 269 -10.94 -6.74 10.40
N PHE A 270 -11.93 -7.28 11.16
CA PHE A 270 -12.21 -6.85 12.54
C PHE A 270 -11.01 -7.04 13.47
N VAL A 271 -10.32 -8.18 13.37
CA VAL A 271 -9.11 -8.46 14.16
C VAL A 271 -8.03 -9.11 13.30
N ARG A 272 -6.77 -8.79 13.60
CA ARG A 272 -5.59 -9.39 12.93
C ARG A 272 -4.46 -9.61 13.92
N ILE A 273 -3.78 -10.75 13.79
CA ILE A 273 -2.49 -11.01 14.43
C ILE A 273 -1.40 -10.69 13.42
N ILE A 274 -0.44 -9.87 13.84
CA ILE A 274 0.74 -9.55 13.04
C ILE A 274 1.93 -10.25 13.70
N ALA A 275 2.68 -11.03 12.93
CA ALA A 275 3.88 -11.72 13.39
C ALA A 275 5.04 -11.51 12.42
N TYR A 276 6.25 -11.56 12.93
CA TYR A 276 7.47 -11.27 12.15
C TYR A 276 7.82 -12.35 11.13
N THR A 277 7.50 -13.64 11.41
CA THR A 277 7.88 -14.75 10.54
C THR A 277 6.64 -15.50 10.02
N ASN A 278 6.75 -16.05 8.79
CA ASN A 278 5.71 -16.92 8.24
C ASN A 278 5.44 -18.14 9.12
N LYS A 279 6.46 -18.68 9.81
CA LYS A 279 6.31 -19.78 10.77
C LYS A 279 5.39 -19.37 11.94
N ALA A 280 5.59 -18.19 12.50
CA ALA A 280 4.74 -17.66 13.56
C ALA A 280 3.31 -17.38 13.06
N VAL A 281 3.16 -16.79 11.88
CA VAL A 281 1.84 -16.60 11.23
C VAL A 281 1.12 -17.92 11.05
N GLY A 282 1.81 -18.96 10.51
CA GLY A 282 1.23 -20.29 10.34
C GLY A 282 0.83 -20.95 11.66
N ALA A 283 1.62 -20.78 12.72
CA ALA A 283 1.29 -21.27 14.05
C ALA A 283 0.02 -20.61 14.61
N TRP A 284 -0.07 -19.27 14.52
CA TRP A 284 -1.25 -18.54 14.96
C TRP A 284 -2.50 -18.87 14.13
N ASN A 285 -2.38 -18.98 12.81
CA ASN A 285 -3.49 -19.41 11.96
C ASN A 285 -4.04 -20.78 12.42
N LYS A 286 -3.17 -21.72 12.75
CA LYS A 286 -3.57 -23.05 13.26
C LYS A 286 -4.25 -22.95 14.62
N ILE A 287 -3.71 -22.17 15.55
CA ILE A 287 -4.29 -21.97 16.89
C ILE A 287 -5.67 -21.36 16.78
N VAL A 288 -5.81 -20.23 16.07
CA VAL A 288 -7.09 -19.55 15.88
C VAL A 288 -8.09 -20.44 15.17
N ARG A 289 -7.70 -21.11 14.07
CA ARG A 289 -8.59 -22.02 13.35
C ARG A 289 -9.15 -23.13 14.25
N ASN A 290 -8.29 -23.73 15.05
CA ASN A 290 -8.70 -24.80 15.98
C ASN A 290 -9.63 -24.30 17.10
N SER A 291 -9.56 -23.02 17.46
CA SER A 291 -10.41 -22.45 18.52
C SER A 291 -11.82 -22.09 18.03
N ILE A 292 -11.96 -21.70 16.76
CA ILE A 292 -13.23 -21.19 16.21
C ILE A 292 -13.94 -22.14 15.24
N ILE A 293 -13.20 -23.05 14.59
CA ILE A 293 -13.76 -23.99 13.62
C ILE A 293 -13.94 -25.37 14.27
N LYS A 294 -15.19 -25.80 14.40
CA LYS A 294 -15.49 -27.15 14.86
C LYS A 294 -14.91 -28.17 13.89
N ASP A 295 -14.23 -29.19 14.44
CA ASP A 295 -13.59 -30.24 13.64
C ASP A 295 -12.48 -29.81 12.69
N ALA A 296 -11.84 -28.64 12.95
CA ALA A 296 -10.76 -28.09 12.16
C ALA A 296 -9.63 -29.08 11.83
N ASN A 297 -9.37 -30.03 12.74
CA ASN A 297 -8.32 -31.05 12.57
C ASN A 297 -8.72 -32.24 11.68
N LYS A 298 -10.01 -32.38 11.32
CA LYS A 298 -10.50 -33.51 10.52
C LYS A 298 -10.37 -33.27 9.02
N SER A 299 -10.28 -32.00 8.59
CA SER A 299 -10.19 -31.63 7.18
C SER A 299 -9.25 -30.45 6.98
N PRO A 300 -8.49 -30.42 5.87
CA PRO A 300 -7.66 -29.27 5.49
C PRO A 300 -8.48 -27.99 5.33
N ILE A 301 -9.72 -28.10 4.86
CA ILE A 301 -10.66 -26.99 4.66
C ILE A 301 -12.03 -27.43 5.17
N THR A 302 -12.68 -26.56 5.93
CA THR A 302 -14.03 -26.78 6.47
C THR A 302 -14.91 -25.55 6.19
N LYS A 303 -16.22 -25.71 6.36
CA LYS A 303 -17.15 -24.58 6.27
C LYS A 303 -16.74 -23.49 7.28
N ASN A 304 -16.76 -22.23 6.84
CA ASN A 304 -16.38 -21.03 7.59
C ASN A 304 -14.86 -20.80 7.74
N ASP A 305 -14.01 -21.58 7.08
CA ASP A 305 -12.60 -21.20 6.96
C ASP A 305 -12.46 -19.93 6.11
N LEU A 306 -11.62 -18.99 6.57
CA LEU A 306 -11.18 -17.88 5.76
C LEU A 306 -9.97 -18.34 4.93
N ILE A 307 -10.13 -18.35 3.62
CA ILE A 307 -9.13 -18.86 2.68
C ILE A 307 -8.52 -17.68 1.92
N THR A 308 -7.20 -17.70 1.74
CA THR A 308 -6.48 -16.79 0.85
C THR A 308 -5.88 -17.58 -0.30
N SER A 309 -6.19 -17.18 -1.53
CA SER A 309 -5.55 -17.76 -2.71
C SER A 309 -4.28 -16.99 -3.07
N TYR A 310 -3.23 -17.73 -3.47
CA TYR A 310 -2.01 -17.16 -4.03
C TYR A 310 -2.09 -16.98 -5.55
N VAL A 311 -3.14 -17.51 -6.17
CA VAL A 311 -3.42 -17.34 -7.60
C VAL A 311 -4.82 -16.75 -7.75
N THR A 312 -5.03 -15.97 -8.80
CA THR A 312 -6.36 -15.47 -9.10
C THR A 312 -7.25 -16.66 -9.48
N ILE A 313 -8.31 -16.88 -8.72
CA ILE A 313 -9.36 -17.83 -9.06
C ILE A 313 -10.40 -17.06 -9.86
N VAL A 314 -10.68 -17.56 -11.06
CA VAL A 314 -11.68 -16.98 -11.96
C VAL A 314 -12.89 -17.90 -12.07
N ASP A 315 -14.05 -17.31 -12.32
CA ASP A 315 -15.26 -18.06 -12.65
C ASP A 315 -15.24 -18.54 -14.13
N GLN A 316 -16.35 -19.15 -14.56
CA GLN A 316 -16.53 -19.64 -15.94
C GLN A 316 -16.51 -18.53 -17.00
N PHE A 317 -16.65 -17.26 -16.60
CA PHE A 317 -16.62 -16.08 -17.48
C PHE A 317 -15.24 -15.36 -17.43
N ASN A 318 -14.23 -15.92 -16.75
CA ASN A 318 -12.94 -15.31 -16.47
C ASN A 318 -12.99 -14.08 -15.54
N ASP A 319 -14.06 -13.91 -14.78
CA ASP A 319 -14.12 -12.88 -13.75
C ASP A 319 -13.43 -13.38 -12.47
N ALA A 320 -12.62 -12.53 -11.83
CA ALA A 320 -11.91 -12.90 -10.62
C ALA A 320 -12.88 -13.07 -9.45
N ILE A 321 -12.88 -14.26 -8.83
CA ILE A 321 -13.67 -14.57 -7.64
C ILE A 321 -12.87 -14.25 -6.37
N ILE A 322 -11.55 -14.50 -6.37
CA ILE A 322 -10.62 -14.31 -5.26
C ILE A 322 -9.30 -13.75 -5.80
#